data_51cbd6c3835b286f9946299ef3d16c39
#
_entry.id   51cbd6c3835b286f9946299ef3d16c39
#
_cell.length_a   1.000
_cell.length_b   1.000
_cell.length_c   1.000
_cell.angle_alpha   90.00
_cell.angle_beta   90.00
_cell.angle_gamma   90.00
#
_symmetry.space_group_name_H-M   'P 1'
#
loop_
_entity.id
_entity.type
_entity.pdbx_description
1 polymer ?
#
loop_
_entity_poly.entity_id
_entity_poly.type
_entity_poly.pdbx_seq_one_letter_code
_entity_poly.pdbx_strand_id
1 'polypeptide(L)'
;MCYLCSEIKDRYMKYTILQLDLDDPNVLKDHKLYSSWNLLNQCSKFDINQYKKVYEDEAQEEKDILHTLESIFEKFNLLHPSDFHGHSLSVSDVVALDGVNYYCDSYGWVKTETGEILC
;
A
#
# COMPACT_ATOMS: atom_id res chain seq x y z
N MET A 1 -30.18 -4.74 -17.83
CA MET A 1 -29.94 -4.92 -16.42
C MET A 1 -28.75 -4.12 -15.92
N CYS A 2 -28.76 -2.85 -16.23
CA CYS A 2 -27.67 -1.97 -15.84
C CYS A 2 -27.49 -1.84 -14.33
N TYR A 3 -28.56 -2.00 -13.59
CA TYR A 3 -28.47 -1.89 -12.13
C TYR A 3 -27.64 -3.00 -11.50
N LEU A 4 -27.52 -4.17 -12.12
CA LEU A 4 -26.63 -5.21 -11.63
C LEU A 4 -25.18 -4.80 -11.75
N CYS A 5 -24.85 -4.12 -12.83
CA CYS A 5 -23.49 -3.58 -12.99
C CYS A 5 -23.22 -2.47 -11.97
N SER A 6 -24.24 -1.69 -11.63
CA SER A 6 -24.09 -0.65 -10.62
C SER A 6 -23.82 -1.24 -9.23
N GLU A 7 -24.48 -2.34 -8.89
CA GLU A 7 -24.24 -3.02 -7.63
C GLU A 7 -22.79 -3.51 -7.52
N ILE A 8 -22.23 -4.05 -8.62
CA ILE A 8 -20.84 -4.48 -8.65
C ILE A 8 -19.90 -3.29 -8.47
N LYS A 9 -20.23 -2.16 -9.08
CA LYS A 9 -19.41 -0.95 -8.98
C LYS A 9 -19.44 -0.32 -7.60
N ASP A 10 -20.46 -0.64 -6.79
CA ASP A 10 -20.58 -0.10 -5.45
C ASP A 10 -19.91 -0.95 -4.38
N ARG A 11 -19.10 -1.91 -4.80
CA ARG A 11 -18.34 -2.74 -3.87
C ARG A 11 -17.21 -1.92 -3.25
N TYR A 12 -17.06 -2.05 -1.94
CA TYR A 12 -15.99 -1.41 -1.19
C TYR A 12 -15.02 -2.45 -0.66
N MET A 13 -13.76 -2.07 -0.61
CA MET A 13 -12.69 -2.92 -0.10
C MET A 13 -12.05 -2.23 1.10
N LYS A 14 -11.81 -2.98 2.16
CA LYS A 14 -11.08 -2.46 3.31
C LYS A 14 -9.62 -2.32 2.97
N TYR A 15 -9.02 -1.21 3.38
CA TYR A 15 -7.59 -1.04 3.23
C TYR A 15 -6.96 -0.49 4.50
N THR A 16 -5.69 -0.82 4.69
CA THR A 16 -4.87 -0.30 5.77
C THR A 16 -3.58 0.22 5.17
N ILE A 17 -3.19 1.43 5.54
CA ILE A 17 -1.90 1.98 5.14
C ILE A 17 -0.90 1.68 6.24
N LEU A 18 0.20 1.05 5.85
CA LEU A 18 1.29 0.64 6.73
C LEU A 18 2.55 1.36 6.29
N GLN A 19 3.24 1.96 7.23
CA GLN A 19 4.50 2.64 6.97
C GLN A 19 5.56 2.12 7.92
N LEU A 20 6.82 2.09 7.45
CA LEU A 20 7.93 1.62 8.27
C LEU A 20 7.99 2.40 9.57
N ASP A 21 8.18 1.67 10.67
CA ASP A 21 8.31 2.26 11.99
C ASP A 21 9.72 2.81 12.14
N LEU A 22 9.84 4.13 12.09
CA LEU A 22 11.14 4.80 12.18
C LEU A 22 11.76 4.72 13.56
N ASP A 23 11.01 4.30 14.57
CA ASP A 23 11.53 4.06 15.90
C ASP A 23 12.21 2.69 16.01
N ASP A 24 12.04 1.82 15.01
CA ASP A 24 12.74 0.55 14.93
C ASP A 24 14.14 0.79 14.39
N PRO A 25 15.20 0.54 15.18
CA PRO A 25 16.57 0.83 14.75
C PRO A 25 16.99 0.04 13.53
N ASN A 26 16.40 -1.12 13.27
CA ASN A 26 16.74 -1.94 12.11
C ASN A 26 16.21 -1.37 10.81
N VAL A 27 15.16 -0.56 10.86
CA VAL A 27 14.60 0.07 9.66
C VAL A 27 15.61 0.99 9.00
N LEU A 28 16.22 1.88 9.77
CA LEU A 28 17.23 2.81 9.25
C LEU A 28 18.58 2.12 9.00
N LYS A 29 18.95 1.21 9.89
CA LYS A 29 20.21 0.46 9.77
C LYS A 29 20.25 -0.34 8.48
N ASP A 30 19.15 -0.96 8.09
CA ASP A 30 19.07 -1.80 6.89
C ASP A 30 18.67 -1.02 5.65
N HIS A 31 18.60 0.31 5.74
CA HIS A 31 18.27 1.20 4.61
C HIS A 31 16.94 0.82 3.92
N LYS A 32 15.94 0.47 4.71
CA LYS A 32 14.66 -0.01 4.17
C LYS A 32 13.76 1.11 3.65
N LEU A 33 13.88 2.30 4.24
CA LEU A 33 13.02 3.42 3.87
C LEU A 33 13.29 3.85 2.43
N TYR A 34 12.23 3.97 1.66
CA TYR A 34 12.27 4.36 0.23
C TYR A 34 12.98 3.38 -0.69
N SER A 35 13.23 2.16 -0.23
CA SER A 35 13.87 1.15 -1.06
C SER A 35 12.89 0.52 -2.03
N SER A 36 13.32 0.28 -3.27
CA SER A 36 12.56 -0.55 -4.19
C SER A 36 12.49 -1.99 -3.66
N TRP A 37 11.53 -2.76 -4.16
CA TRP A 37 11.38 -4.15 -3.75
C TRP A 37 12.65 -4.97 -4.01
N ASN A 38 13.26 -4.78 -5.18
CA ASN A 38 14.50 -5.49 -5.51
C ASN A 38 15.63 -5.11 -4.58
N LEU A 39 15.83 -3.83 -4.33
CA LEU A 39 16.91 -3.37 -3.46
C LEU A 39 16.69 -3.85 -2.03
N LEU A 40 15.47 -3.77 -1.54
CA LEU A 40 15.11 -4.25 -0.21
C LEU A 40 15.55 -5.71 -0.03
N ASN A 41 15.20 -6.56 -0.99
CA ASN A 41 15.44 -8.00 -0.88
C ASN A 41 16.88 -8.41 -1.21
N GLN A 42 17.69 -7.50 -1.74
CA GLN A 42 19.14 -7.70 -1.89
C GLN A 42 19.89 -7.42 -0.60
N CYS A 43 19.48 -6.40 0.14
CA CYS A 43 20.19 -5.95 1.33
C CYS A 43 19.61 -6.54 2.62
N SER A 44 18.33 -6.89 2.63
CA SER A 44 17.65 -7.44 3.80
C SER A 44 16.46 -8.26 3.32
N LYS A 45 15.38 -8.27 4.07
CA LYS A 45 14.13 -8.93 3.68
C LYS A 45 12.94 -8.07 4.08
N PHE A 46 11.87 -8.18 3.32
CA PHE A 46 10.60 -7.59 3.71
C PHE A 46 10.15 -8.23 5.03
N ASP A 47 9.82 -7.39 6.00
CA ASP A 47 9.32 -7.83 7.31
C ASP A 47 8.15 -6.94 7.71
N ILE A 48 6.95 -7.49 7.66
CA ILE A 48 5.74 -6.74 8.00
C ILE A 48 5.76 -6.27 9.46
N ASN A 49 6.50 -6.94 10.33
CA ASN A 49 6.58 -6.56 11.73
C ASN A 49 7.33 -5.24 11.96
N GLN A 50 8.02 -4.73 10.96
CA GLN A 50 8.68 -3.43 11.02
C GLN A 50 7.79 -2.28 10.56
N TYR A 51 6.54 -2.59 10.23
CA TYR A 51 5.55 -1.61 9.78
C TYR A 51 4.57 -1.31 10.90
N LYS A 52 4.09 -0.08 10.91
CA LYS A 52 2.99 0.33 11.79
C LYS A 52 1.81 0.79 10.97
N LYS A 53 0.62 0.54 11.47
CA LYS A 53 -0.61 1.03 10.86
C LYS A 53 -0.71 2.53 11.09
N VAL A 54 -0.88 3.30 10.01
CA VAL A 54 -1.05 4.74 10.10
C VAL A 54 -2.45 5.19 9.70
N TYR A 55 -3.20 4.36 8.98
CA TYR A 55 -4.58 4.68 8.62
C TYR A 55 -5.31 3.43 8.15
N GLU A 56 -6.63 3.41 8.32
CA GLU A 56 -7.47 2.38 7.71
C GLU A 56 -8.83 2.96 7.37
N ASP A 57 -9.41 2.51 6.26
CA ASP A 57 -10.70 2.95 5.77
C ASP A 57 -11.16 1.97 4.69
N GLU A 58 -12.18 2.36 3.96
CA GLU A 58 -12.69 1.62 2.82
C GLU A 58 -12.54 2.44 1.55
N ALA A 59 -12.24 1.77 0.45
CA ALA A 59 -12.18 2.38 -0.87
C ALA A 59 -13.14 1.68 -1.80
N GLN A 60 -13.74 2.42 -2.71
CA GLN A 60 -14.56 1.83 -3.75
C GLN A 60 -13.66 1.02 -4.67
N GLU A 61 -14.06 -0.22 -4.96
CA GLU A 61 -13.33 -1.08 -5.88
C GLU A 61 -13.34 -0.45 -7.28
N GLU A 62 -12.15 -0.28 -7.83
CA GLU A 62 -11.98 0.19 -9.20
C GLU A 62 -12.02 -1.01 -10.15
N LYS A 63 -11.66 -0.80 -11.40
CA LYS A 63 -11.76 -1.84 -12.41
C LYS A 63 -10.91 -3.08 -12.10
N ASP A 64 -9.81 -2.92 -11.37
CA ASP A 64 -8.96 -4.01 -10.91
C ASP A 64 -8.17 -3.58 -9.68
N ILE A 65 -7.38 -4.50 -9.13
CA ILE A 65 -6.59 -4.24 -7.92
C ILE A 65 -5.58 -3.11 -8.14
N LEU A 66 -4.91 -3.09 -9.28
CA LEU A 66 -3.94 -2.06 -9.59
C LEU A 66 -4.58 -0.67 -9.58
N HIS A 67 -5.71 -0.50 -10.23
CA HIS A 67 -6.41 0.79 -10.28
C HIS A 67 -6.92 1.20 -8.90
N THR A 68 -7.35 0.25 -8.08
CA THR A 68 -7.76 0.53 -6.71
C THR A 68 -6.59 1.03 -5.87
N LEU A 69 -5.42 0.38 -5.98
CA LEU A 69 -4.20 0.81 -5.29
C LEU A 69 -3.74 2.20 -5.76
N GLU A 70 -3.79 2.45 -7.06
CA GLU A 70 -3.40 3.75 -7.62
C GLU A 70 -4.35 4.85 -7.15
N SER A 71 -5.63 4.56 -7.02
CA SER A 71 -6.62 5.50 -6.49
C SER A 71 -6.32 5.86 -5.04
N ILE A 72 -5.97 4.88 -4.21
CA ILE A 72 -5.57 5.11 -2.83
C ILE A 72 -4.29 5.95 -2.77
N PHE A 73 -3.30 5.61 -3.57
CA PHE A 73 -2.03 6.33 -3.66
C PHE A 73 -2.26 7.80 -3.99
N GLU A 74 -3.07 8.05 -5.00
CA GLU A 74 -3.39 9.42 -5.43
C GLU A 74 -4.09 10.21 -4.32
N LYS A 75 -5.06 9.59 -3.66
CA LYS A 75 -5.78 10.23 -2.56
C LYS A 75 -4.84 10.70 -1.45
N PHE A 76 -3.90 9.86 -1.04
CA PHE A 76 -3.00 10.18 0.07
C PHE A 76 -1.84 11.07 -0.31
N ASN A 77 -1.63 11.33 -1.60
CA ASN A 77 -0.60 12.24 -2.07
C ASN A 77 -1.14 13.60 -2.49
N LEU A 78 -2.42 13.68 -2.85
CA LEU A 78 -3.03 14.92 -3.31
C LEU A 78 -4.04 15.49 -2.31
N LEU A 79 -4.89 14.63 -1.71
CA LEU A 79 -6.00 15.08 -0.88
C LEU A 79 -6.18 14.11 0.31
N HIS A 80 -5.14 13.94 1.11
CA HIS A 80 -5.26 13.01 2.24
C HIS A 80 -6.31 13.47 3.25
N PRO A 81 -6.98 12.53 3.94
CA PRO A 81 -7.93 12.86 4.99
C PRO A 81 -7.30 13.68 6.10
N SER A 82 -8.08 14.55 6.73
CA SER A 82 -7.57 15.42 7.80
C SER A 82 -7.09 14.65 9.03
N ASP A 83 -7.59 13.43 9.23
CA ASP A 83 -7.19 12.57 10.34
C ASP A 83 -6.02 11.63 10.00
N PHE A 84 -5.40 11.81 8.83
CA PHE A 84 -4.22 11.05 8.45
C PHE A 84 -2.96 11.74 8.99
N HIS A 85 -2.18 11.02 9.76
CA HIS A 85 -0.99 11.55 10.42
C HIS A 85 0.32 10.96 9.92
N GLY A 86 0.27 10.07 8.93
CA GLY A 86 1.47 9.52 8.30
C GLY A 86 2.06 10.49 7.27
N HIS A 87 3.20 10.13 6.70
CA HIS A 87 3.75 10.85 5.56
C HIS A 87 3.02 10.43 4.28
N SER A 88 3.14 11.24 3.22
CA SER A 88 2.59 10.88 1.91
C SER A 88 3.03 9.49 1.49
N LEU A 89 2.17 8.79 0.76
CA LEU A 89 2.53 7.46 0.28
C LEU A 89 3.73 7.53 -0.66
N SER A 90 4.67 6.65 -0.44
CA SER A 90 5.91 6.61 -1.21
C SER A 90 6.44 5.18 -1.30
N VAL A 91 7.50 5.02 -2.06
CA VAL A 91 8.19 3.73 -2.18
C VAL A 91 8.53 3.21 -0.80
N SER A 92 8.35 1.94 -0.58
CA SER A 92 8.50 1.17 0.66
C SER A 92 7.26 1.13 1.55
N ASP A 93 6.25 1.95 1.31
CA ASP A 93 5.00 1.85 2.05
C ASP A 93 4.20 0.62 1.60
N VAL A 94 3.29 0.17 2.45
CA VAL A 94 2.45 -0.99 2.17
C VAL A 94 0.99 -0.58 2.30
N VAL A 95 0.19 -1.03 1.36
CA VAL A 95 -1.27 -0.97 1.47
C VAL A 95 -1.77 -2.40 1.57
N ALA A 96 -2.41 -2.71 2.69
CA ALA A 96 -3.12 -3.97 2.86
C ALA A 96 -4.54 -3.76 2.32
N LEU A 97 -4.86 -4.43 1.23
CA LEU A 97 -6.15 -4.31 0.56
C LEU A 97 -6.86 -5.65 0.64
N ASP A 98 -8.01 -5.67 1.33
CA ASP A 98 -8.77 -6.90 1.62
C ASP A 98 -7.88 -8.01 2.19
N GLY A 99 -6.96 -7.65 3.09
CA GLY A 99 -6.09 -8.61 3.76
C GLY A 99 -4.85 -9.03 2.98
N VAL A 100 -4.63 -8.49 1.80
CA VAL A 100 -3.44 -8.78 0.99
C VAL A 100 -2.53 -7.57 0.99
N ASN A 101 -1.25 -7.79 1.32
CA ASN A 101 -0.27 -6.72 1.42
C ASN A 101 0.38 -6.43 0.06
N TYR A 102 0.34 -5.15 -0.33
CA TYR A 102 0.97 -4.68 -1.55
C TYR A 102 2.03 -3.64 -1.22
N TYR A 103 3.25 -3.90 -1.63
CA TYR A 103 4.39 -3.01 -1.42
C TYR A 103 4.42 -1.95 -2.51
N CYS A 104 4.53 -0.69 -2.13
CA CYS A 104 4.67 0.41 -3.08
C CYS A 104 6.09 0.40 -3.63
N ASP A 105 6.24 0.03 -4.88
CA ASP A 105 7.55 -0.07 -5.55
C ASP A 105 7.81 1.18 -6.38
N SER A 106 8.99 1.26 -6.95
CA SER A 106 9.38 2.37 -7.84
C SER A 106 8.46 2.47 -9.05
N TYR A 107 8.00 1.33 -9.55
CA TYR A 107 7.02 1.25 -10.63
C TYR A 107 5.94 0.25 -10.21
N GLY A 108 4.75 0.78 -9.91
CA GLY A 108 3.64 -0.06 -9.55
C GLY A 108 3.75 -0.66 -8.15
N TRP A 109 3.21 -1.83 -7.99
CA TRP A 109 3.03 -2.48 -6.70
C TRP A 109 3.49 -3.92 -6.75
N VAL A 110 3.92 -4.45 -5.60
CA VAL A 110 4.34 -5.84 -5.50
C VAL A 110 3.52 -6.53 -4.43
N LYS A 111 2.89 -7.63 -4.79
CA LYS A 111 2.20 -8.48 -3.82
C LYS A 111 3.26 -9.17 -2.97
N THR A 112 3.31 -8.86 -1.68
CA THR A 112 4.46 -9.24 -0.84
C THR A 112 4.59 -10.75 -0.66
N GLU A 113 3.48 -11.47 -0.66
CA GLU A 113 3.49 -12.93 -0.45
C GLU A 113 4.14 -13.68 -1.61
N THR A 114 4.00 -13.19 -2.82
CA THR A 114 4.42 -13.92 -4.02
C THR A 114 5.50 -13.21 -4.83
N GLY A 115 5.68 -11.91 -4.61
CA GLY A 115 6.56 -11.09 -5.44
C GLY A 115 5.95 -10.71 -6.78
N GLU A 116 4.66 -10.99 -6.97
CA GLU A 116 3.96 -10.63 -8.21
C GLU A 116 3.90 -9.11 -8.37
N ILE A 117 4.26 -8.64 -9.55
CA ILE A 117 4.30 -7.21 -9.88
C ILE A 117 3.00 -6.81 -10.56
N LEU A 118 2.39 -5.71 -10.04
CA LEU A 118 1.21 -5.08 -10.63
C LEU A 118 1.62 -3.70 -11.15
N CYS A 119 1.61 -3.53 -12.45
CA CYS A 119 1.91 -2.24 -13.06
C CYS A 119 1.26 -2.06 -14.44
#